data_8ade9cbb760c3890f4a3f4a5402c398b
#
_entry.id   8ade9cbb760c3890f4a3f4a5402c398b
#
_cell.length_a   1.000
_cell.length_b   1.000
_cell.length_c   1.000
_cell.angle_alpha   90.00
_cell.angle_beta   90.00
_cell.angle_gamma   90.00
#
_symmetry.space_group_name_H-M   'P 1'
#
loop_
_entity.id
_entity.type
_entity.pdbx_description
1 polymer ?
#
loop_
_entity_poly.entity_id
_entity_poly.type
_entity_poly.pdbx_seq_one_letter_code
_entity_poly.pdbx_strand_id
1 'polypeptide(L)'
;MANRLCTLLLIGLVAFPLHAKEIKPVYMLSSSTPLDNPHDLKLSPNGRYLFVADVGNNRVAILDPDSLAMIASFGSDHQSGTHDIDFDAVGRAYVADTHNNRVTIYDIDDSKARLVGELNERIRGPEGVLLHSNGRVYVAGAWSGNVVAYQDGRVVAELTGLSSPHDLEETADGDIWLSDSGNHRLLLLSPQLRIKAELGRRQYNFNGVRYLDLLDDGTLVAGDKNNHVIKFIAPDGKMLLVLGSGKPGKGANQFVTPEGVEVRGNILWLSDSGNDRIVKYRLD
;
A
#
# COMPACT_ATOMS: atom_id res chain seq x y z
N MET A 1 42.60 50.05 25.53
CA MET A 1 41.25 49.47 25.68
C MET A 1 40.53 49.62 24.34
N ALA A 2 40.44 48.58 23.55
CA ALA A 2 39.80 48.62 22.24
C ALA A 2 38.58 47.73 22.29
N ASN A 3 37.39 48.33 22.29
CA ASN A 3 36.10 47.61 22.16
C ASN A 3 35.91 47.06 20.73
N ARG A 4 35.86 45.76 20.57
CA ARG A 4 35.40 45.14 19.33
C ARG A 4 33.89 44.91 19.43
N LEU A 5 33.11 45.67 18.66
CA LEU A 5 31.72 45.39 18.39
C LEU A 5 31.65 44.12 17.50
N CYS A 6 31.01 43.07 18.01
CA CYS A 6 30.64 41.89 17.22
C CYS A 6 29.24 42.13 16.64
N THR A 7 29.17 42.39 15.34
CA THR A 7 27.88 42.51 14.61
C THR A 7 27.38 41.11 14.32
N LEU A 8 26.32 40.67 15.02
CA LEU A 8 25.58 39.45 14.68
C LEU A 8 24.74 39.72 13.41
N LEU A 9 25.10 39.07 12.32
CA LEU A 9 24.26 39.00 11.13
C LEU A 9 23.13 37.97 11.38
N LEU A 10 21.92 38.43 11.64
CA LEU A 10 20.72 37.57 11.64
C LEU A 10 20.39 37.29 10.17
N ILE A 11 20.70 36.06 9.72
CA ILE A 11 20.19 35.55 8.47
C ILE A 11 18.74 35.08 8.74
N GLY A 12 17.78 35.93 8.37
CA GLY A 12 16.35 35.54 8.39
C GLY A 12 16.11 34.42 7.38
N LEU A 13 15.84 33.20 7.86
CA LEU A 13 15.23 32.17 7.04
C LEU A 13 13.84 32.67 6.64
N VAL A 14 13.67 33.09 5.40
CA VAL A 14 12.35 33.28 4.78
C VAL A 14 11.81 31.86 4.51
N ALA A 15 11.06 31.35 5.44
CA ALA A 15 10.24 30.15 5.18
C ALA A 15 9.14 30.56 4.19
N PHE A 16 9.29 30.20 2.91
CA PHE A 16 8.17 30.24 1.98
C PHE A 16 7.15 29.22 2.47
N PRO A 17 5.88 29.62 2.66
CA PRO A 17 4.85 28.62 2.94
C PRO A 17 4.78 27.70 1.72
N LEU A 18 5.19 26.44 1.86
CA LEU A 18 4.79 25.40 0.91
C LEU A 18 3.27 25.38 0.96
N HIS A 19 2.62 25.99 0.00
CA HIS A 19 1.19 25.76 -0.22
C HIS A 19 1.09 24.29 -0.63
N ALA A 20 0.55 23.45 0.25
CA ALA A 20 0.20 22.10 -0.12
C ALA A 20 -0.68 22.19 -1.37
N LYS A 21 -0.23 21.58 -2.48
CA LYS A 21 -0.98 21.56 -3.73
C LYS A 21 -2.35 20.95 -3.44
N GLU A 22 -3.42 21.65 -3.80
CA GLU A 22 -4.78 21.11 -3.67
C GLU A 22 -4.89 19.88 -4.59
N ILE A 23 -5.16 18.71 -4.02
CA ILE A 23 -5.31 17.47 -4.77
C ILE A 23 -6.75 17.39 -5.28
N LYS A 24 -6.94 17.28 -6.59
CA LYS A 24 -8.26 17.17 -7.25
C LYS A 24 -8.38 15.87 -8.02
N PRO A 25 -8.97 14.82 -7.43
CA PRO A 25 -9.19 13.57 -8.13
C PRO A 25 -10.21 13.73 -9.26
N VAL A 26 -9.81 13.38 -10.48
CA VAL A 26 -10.65 13.35 -11.66
C VAL A 26 -10.86 11.90 -12.07
N TYR A 27 -12.10 11.42 -11.98
CA TYR A 27 -12.46 10.07 -12.43
C TYR A 27 -12.12 9.89 -13.91
N MET A 28 -11.45 8.80 -14.24
CA MET A 28 -11.11 8.44 -15.63
C MET A 28 -11.97 7.30 -16.14
N LEU A 29 -11.83 6.13 -15.52
CA LEU A 29 -12.58 4.91 -15.89
C LEU A 29 -12.59 3.91 -14.73
N SER A 30 -13.39 2.87 -14.90
CA SER A 30 -13.34 1.66 -14.08
C SER A 30 -13.25 0.41 -14.96
N SER A 31 -12.65 -0.66 -14.42
CA SER A 31 -12.52 -1.92 -15.13
C SER A 31 -13.90 -2.55 -15.40
N SER A 32 -13.99 -3.25 -16.54
CA SER A 32 -15.05 -4.21 -16.82
C SER A 32 -14.55 -5.66 -16.76
N THR A 33 -13.31 -5.84 -16.34
CA THR A 33 -12.66 -7.12 -16.15
C THR A 33 -13.38 -7.92 -15.06
N PRO A 34 -13.60 -9.25 -15.23
CA PRO A 34 -14.25 -10.08 -14.23
C PRO A 34 -13.29 -10.37 -13.07
N LEU A 35 -13.26 -9.46 -12.08
CA LEU A 35 -12.60 -9.62 -10.79
C LEU A 35 -13.64 -10.07 -9.75
N ASP A 36 -13.17 -10.62 -8.63
CA ASP A 36 -13.99 -10.99 -7.49
C ASP A 36 -13.27 -10.55 -6.21
N ASN A 37 -13.79 -9.52 -5.56
CA ASN A 37 -13.23 -8.94 -4.35
C ASN A 37 -11.72 -8.62 -4.48
N PRO A 38 -11.29 -7.78 -5.46
CA PRO A 38 -9.89 -7.42 -5.61
C PRO A 38 -9.40 -6.64 -4.38
N HIS A 39 -8.25 -7.02 -3.83
CA HIS A 39 -7.64 -6.35 -2.69
C HIS A 39 -6.50 -5.44 -3.15
N ASP A 40 -5.26 -5.80 -2.88
CA ASP A 40 -4.16 -4.95 -3.28
C ASP A 40 -3.90 -4.94 -4.79
N LEU A 41 -3.18 -3.92 -5.23
CA LEU A 41 -2.77 -3.77 -6.62
C LEU A 41 -1.42 -3.04 -6.68
N LYS A 42 -0.54 -3.49 -7.58
CA LYS A 42 0.81 -2.95 -7.73
C LYS A 42 1.21 -2.83 -9.20
N LEU A 43 1.78 -1.69 -9.59
CA LEU A 43 2.39 -1.57 -10.90
C LEU A 43 3.68 -2.39 -10.96
N SER A 44 3.89 -3.09 -12.09
CA SER A 44 5.20 -3.67 -12.36
C SER A 44 6.30 -2.61 -12.32
N PRO A 45 7.56 -2.96 -11.96
CA PRO A 45 8.65 -1.99 -11.87
C PRO A 45 8.86 -1.15 -13.13
N ASN A 46 8.57 -1.73 -14.31
CA ASN A 46 8.67 -1.04 -15.62
C ASN A 46 7.39 -0.27 -16.00
N GLY A 47 6.33 -0.31 -15.16
CA GLY A 47 5.06 0.37 -15.38
C GLY A 47 4.18 -0.20 -16.50
N ARG A 48 4.55 -1.36 -17.10
CA ARG A 48 3.81 -1.93 -18.24
C ARG A 48 2.53 -2.66 -17.85
N TYR A 49 2.44 -3.14 -16.61
CA TYR A 49 1.35 -3.97 -16.13
C TYR A 49 0.89 -3.51 -14.75
N LEU A 50 -0.40 -3.61 -14.50
CA LEU A 50 -1.01 -3.49 -13.18
C LEU A 50 -1.36 -4.90 -12.69
N PHE A 51 -0.68 -5.36 -11.64
CA PHE A 51 -0.97 -6.63 -10.99
C PHE A 51 -2.03 -6.39 -9.91
N VAL A 52 -3.02 -7.25 -9.83
CA VAL A 52 -4.14 -7.14 -8.89
C VAL A 52 -4.31 -8.44 -8.13
N ALA A 53 -4.32 -8.39 -6.83
CA ALA A 53 -4.67 -9.50 -5.96
C ALA A 53 -6.18 -9.75 -6.04
N ASP A 54 -6.59 -10.70 -6.85
CA ASP A 54 -7.99 -11.07 -7.16
C ASP A 54 -8.44 -12.19 -6.22
N VAL A 55 -8.75 -11.80 -4.97
CA VAL A 55 -8.91 -12.68 -3.80
C VAL A 55 -9.95 -13.76 -4.01
N GLY A 56 -11.15 -13.39 -4.47
CA GLY A 56 -12.25 -14.35 -4.66
C GLY A 56 -11.98 -15.37 -5.76
N ASN A 57 -11.13 -15.01 -6.72
CA ASN A 57 -10.66 -15.91 -7.78
C ASN A 57 -9.35 -16.64 -7.42
N ASN A 58 -8.76 -16.41 -6.24
CA ASN A 58 -7.51 -17.02 -5.77
C ASN A 58 -6.36 -16.86 -6.77
N ARG A 59 -6.19 -15.69 -7.36
CA ARG A 59 -5.19 -15.45 -8.39
C ARG A 59 -4.61 -14.03 -8.32
N VAL A 60 -3.51 -13.82 -9.01
CA VAL A 60 -3.08 -12.49 -9.44
C VAL A 60 -3.59 -12.25 -10.85
N ALA A 61 -4.39 -11.20 -11.06
CA ALA A 61 -4.79 -10.72 -12.37
C ALA A 61 -3.77 -9.69 -12.88
N ILE A 62 -3.42 -9.75 -14.16
CA ILE A 62 -2.51 -8.80 -14.83
C ILE A 62 -3.35 -7.96 -15.79
N LEU A 63 -3.41 -6.66 -15.53
CA LEU A 63 -4.19 -5.72 -16.32
C LEU A 63 -3.26 -4.75 -17.08
N ASP A 64 -3.77 -4.23 -18.18
CA ASP A 64 -3.22 -3.04 -18.81
C ASP A 64 -3.53 -1.82 -17.93
N PRO A 65 -2.54 -1.03 -17.49
CA PRO A 65 -2.75 0.05 -16.52
C PRO A 65 -3.55 1.23 -17.09
N ASP A 66 -3.67 1.34 -18.42
CA ASP A 66 -4.40 2.44 -19.06
C ASP A 66 -5.86 2.10 -19.32
N SER A 67 -6.14 0.96 -19.90
CA SER A 67 -7.49 0.51 -20.25
C SER A 67 -8.16 -0.34 -19.17
N LEU A 68 -7.41 -0.85 -18.20
CA LEU A 68 -7.81 -1.82 -17.18
C LEU A 68 -8.34 -3.16 -17.76
N ALA A 69 -7.99 -3.45 -19.01
CA ALA A 69 -8.31 -4.71 -19.63
C ALA A 69 -7.40 -5.83 -19.10
N MET A 70 -7.96 -7.01 -18.86
CA MET A 70 -7.17 -8.17 -18.43
C MET A 70 -6.28 -8.66 -19.58
N ILE A 71 -5.00 -8.84 -19.29
CA ILE A 71 -3.98 -9.37 -20.19
C ILE A 71 -3.75 -10.85 -19.89
N ALA A 72 -3.57 -11.18 -18.60
CA ALA A 72 -3.26 -12.54 -18.14
C ALA A 72 -3.67 -12.71 -16.67
N SER A 73 -3.47 -13.90 -16.13
CA SER A 73 -3.53 -14.17 -14.69
C SER A 73 -2.70 -15.40 -14.34
N PHE A 74 -2.31 -15.55 -13.07
CA PHE A 74 -1.60 -16.73 -12.57
C PHE A 74 -1.98 -17.05 -11.12
N GLY A 75 -1.61 -18.24 -10.68
CA GLY A 75 -1.72 -18.68 -9.28
C GLY A 75 -3.00 -19.44 -8.95
N SER A 76 -4.06 -19.37 -9.75
CA SER A 76 -5.38 -19.97 -9.44
C SER A 76 -5.37 -21.48 -9.20
N ASP A 77 -4.31 -22.18 -9.56
CA ASP A 77 -4.14 -23.62 -9.38
C ASP A 77 -3.52 -24.01 -8.03
N HIS A 78 -2.97 -23.04 -7.27
CA HIS A 78 -2.24 -23.34 -6.04
C HIS A 78 -2.30 -22.25 -4.96
N GLN A 79 -2.85 -21.06 -5.26
CA GLN A 79 -3.09 -20.01 -4.27
C GLN A 79 -4.47 -20.11 -3.63
N SER A 80 -4.60 -19.55 -2.43
CA SER A 80 -5.88 -19.44 -1.73
C SER A 80 -5.93 -18.14 -0.93
N GLY A 81 -6.81 -17.23 -1.36
CA GLY A 81 -6.93 -15.90 -0.77
C GLY A 81 -5.69 -15.04 -1.06
N THR A 82 -5.51 -14.68 -2.32
CA THR A 82 -4.41 -13.80 -2.78
C THR A 82 -4.69 -12.37 -2.36
N HIS A 83 -3.93 -11.80 -1.39
CA HIS A 83 -4.27 -10.50 -0.81
C HIS A 83 -3.37 -9.36 -1.25
N ASP A 84 -2.07 -9.60 -1.43
CA ASP A 84 -1.09 -8.55 -1.70
C ASP A 84 0.00 -9.02 -2.65
N ILE A 85 0.65 -8.07 -3.33
CA ILE A 85 1.77 -8.33 -4.24
C ILE A 85 2.76 -7.16 -4.23
N ASP A 86 4.06 -7.47 -4.13
CA ASP A 86 5.13 -6.51 -4.31
C ASP A 86 6.29 -7.12 -5.10
N PHE A 87 7.22 -6.29 -5.59
CA PHE A 87 8.30 -6.69 -6.48
C PHE A 87 9.67 -6.40 -5.88
N ASP A 88 10.60 -7.35 -6.02
CA ASP A 88 12.00 -7.09 -5.71
C ASP A 88 12.73 -6.32 -6.84
N ALA A 89 13.95 -5.89 -6.56
CA ALA A 89 14.76 -5.09 -7.48
C ALA A 89 15.10 -5.78 -8.81
N VAL A 90 14.94 -7.12 -8.90
CA VAL A 90 15.15 -7.88 -10.14
C VAL A 90 13.83 -8.23 -10.83
N GLY A 91 12.69 -7.78 -10.28
CA GLY A 91 11.36 -7.93 -10.87
C GLY A 91 10.66 -9.24 -10.53
N ARG A 92 11.09 -9.97 -9.50
CA ARG A 92 10.33 -11.11 -8.98
C ARG A 92 9.15 -10.60 -8.16
N ALA A 93 7.99 -11.22 -8.35
CA ALA A 93 6.79 -10.93 -7.58
C ALA A 93 6.73 -11.77 -6.30
N TYR A 94 6.41 -11.14 -5.19
CA TYR A 94 6.12 -11.77 -3.91
C TYR A 94 4.64 -11.58 -3.61
N VAL A 95 3.91 -12.66 -3.38
CA VAL A 95 2.44 -12.65 -3.31
C VAL A 95 1.99 -13.25 -1.99
N ALA A 96 1.18 -12.51 -1.25
CA ALA A 96 0.56 -12.98 -0.01
C ALA A 96 -0.52 -14.03 -0.30
N ASP A 97 -0.20 -15.30 -0.04
CA ASP A 97 -1.08 -16.47 -0.19
C ASP A 97 -1.70 -16.81 1.17
N THR A 98 -2.66 -16.00 1.57
CA THR A 98 -3.15 -15.82 2.95
C THR A 98 -3.65 -17.09 3.60
N HIS A 99 -4.58 -17.81 2.93
CA HIS A 99 -5.17 -19.02 3.51
C HIS A 99 -4.20 -20.19 3.55
N ASN A 100 -3.14 -20.17 2.74
CA ASN A 100 -2.05 -21.13 2.77
C ASN A 100 -0.94 -20.74 3.76
N ASN A 101 -1.05 -19.60 4.45
CA ASN A 101 -0.10 -19.08 5.45
C ASN A 101 1.33 -18.94 4.91
N ARG A 102 1.48 -18.43 3.68
CA ARG A 102 2.79 -18.24 3.04
C ARG A 102 2.80 -17.02 2.12
N VAL A 103 3.98 -16.53 1.79
CA VAL A 103 4.23 -15.65 0.67
C VAL A 103 4.87 -16.48 -0.44
N THR A 104 4.29 -16.51 -1.62
CA THR A 104 4.83 -17.21 -2.79
C THR A 104 5.69 -16.25 -3.62
N ILE A 105 6.77 -16.78 -4.22
CA ILE A 105 7.75 -15.99 -4.99
C ILE A 105 7.73 -16.47 -6.44
N TYR A 106 7.57 -15.54 -7.38
CA TYR A 106 7.52 -15.83 -8.81
C TYR A 106 8.59 -15.09 -9.59
N ASP A 107 9.25 -15.78 -10.51
CA ASP A 107 9.91 -15.13 -11.63
C ASP A 107 8.84 -14.65 -12.61
N ILE A 108 8.90 -13.38 -12.99
CA ILE A 108 8.00 -12.77 -13.97
C ILE A 108 8.73 -12.54 -15.27
N ASP A 109 8.24 -13.14 -16.36
CA ASP A 109 8.71 -12.91 -17.72
C ASP A 109 7.53 -12.39 -18.56
N ASP A 110 7.55 -11.09 -18.82
CA ASP A 110 6.44 -10.34 -19.42
C ASP A 110 5.13 -10.53 -18.60
N SER A 111 4.15 -11.24 -19.12
CA SER A 111 2.89 -11.56 -18.44
C SER A 111 2.82 -13.00 -17.91
N LYS A 112 3.95 -13.73 -17.89
CA LYS A 112 4.03 -15.11 -17.41
C LYS A 112 4.71 -15.17 -16.06
N ALA A 113 4.18 -16.00 -15.15
CA ALA A 113 4.72 -16.22 -13.83
C ALA A 113 5.14 -17.67 -13.63
N ARG A 114 6.31 -17.86 -13.01
CA ARG A 114 6.84 -19.18 -12.64
C ARG A 114 7.15 -19.19 -11.16
N LEU A 115 6.46 -20.03 -10.38
CA LEU A 115 6.72 -20.19 -8.95
C LEU A 115 8.17 -20.68 -8.73
N VAL A 116 8.92 -19.98 -7.87
CA VAL A 116 10.33 -20.27 -7.60
C VAL A 116 10.66 -20.39 -6.11
N GLY A 117 9.75 -20.02 -5.21
CA GLY A 117 10.01 -20.11 -3.77
C GLY A 117 8.83 -19.70 -2.91
N GLU A 118 9.01 -19.78 -1.61
CA GLU A 118 8.04 -19.31 -0.63
C GLU A 118 8.70 -18.88 0.68
N LEU A 119 8.00 -18.03 1.47
CA LEU A 119 8.29 -17.66 2.84
C LEU A 119 7.08 -18.01 3.71
N ASN A 120 7.28 -18.71 4.84
CA ASN A 120 6.19 -19.15 5.71
C ASN A 120 6.57 -19.19 7.21
N GLU A 121 7.81 -18.85 7.56
CA GLU A 121 8.26 -18.91 8.95
C GLU A 121 7.64 -17.77 9.77
N ARG A 122 7.03 -18.10 10.92
CA ARG A 122 6.44 -17.17 11.90
C ARG A 122 5.30 -16.28 11.40
N ILE A 123 4.69 -16.57 10.26
CA ILE A 123 3.51 -15.84 9.75
C ILE A 123 2.30 -16.77 9.64
N ARG A 124 1.11 -16.17 9.90
CA ARG A 124 -0.18 -16.79 9.61
C ARG A 124 -1.09 -15.74 9.01
N GLY A 125 -1.77 -16.14 7.91
CA GLY A 125 -2.61 -15.22 7.18
C GLY A 125 -1.85 -13.98 6.72
N PRO A 126 -0.77 -14.07 5.90
CA PRO A 126 -0.11 -12.90 5.37
C PRO A 126 -1.10 -12.10 4.53
N GLU A 127 -1.19 -10.80 4.77
CA GLU A 127 -2.04 -9.88 4.00
C GLU A 127 -1.26 -8.68 3.46
N GLY A 128 -0.01 -8.46 3.91
CA GLY A 128 0.88 -7.45 3.39
C GLY A 128 2.28 -7.98 3.16
N VAL A 129 2.93 -7.58 2.08
CA VAL A 129 4.31 -7.91 1.75
C VAL A 129 5.02 -6.67 1.19
N LEU A 130 6.19 -6.32 1.75
CA LEU A 130 7.00 -5.20 1.32
C LEU A 130 8.41 -5.67 0.97
N LEU A 131 8.87 -5.40 -0.24
CA LEU A 131 10.24 -5.58 -0.72
C LEU A 131 11.04 -4.30 -0.49
N HIS A 132 11.59 -4.15 0.70
CA HIS A 132 12.23 -2.92 1.15
C HIS A 132 13.61 -2.71 0.49
N SER A 133 13.99 -1.46 0.25
CA SER A 133 15.26 -1.05 -0.38
C SER A 133 16.51 -1.54 0.35
N ASN A 134 16.40 -1.90 1.65
CA ASN A 134 17.50 -2.50 2.43
C ASN A 134 17.72 -4.00 2.13
N GLY A 135 16.99 -4.59 1.17
CA GLY A 135 17.08 -5.98 0.76
C GLY A 135 16.32 -6.97 1.66
N ARG A 136 15.51 -6.50 2.61
CA ARG A 136 14.64 -7.34 3.43
C ARG A 136 13.24 -7.42 2.85
N VAL A 137 12.58 -8.54 3.16
CA VAL A 137 11.14 -8.72 2.92
C VAL A 137 10.42 -8.58 4.26
N TYR A 138 9.47 -7.68 4.34
CA TYR A 138 8.60 -7.52 5.51
C TYR A 138 7.22 -8.08 5.17
N VAL A 139 6.66 -8.86 6.09
CA VAL A 139 5.36 -9.51 5.88
C VAL A 139 4.44 -9.24 7.07
N ALA A 140 3.27 -8.70 6.80
CA ALA A 140 2.21 -8.50 7.79
C ALA A 140 1.34 -9.77 7.88
N GLY A 141 1.41 -10.46 9.02
CA GLY A 141 0.60 -11.65 9.32
C GLY A 141 -0.68 -11.26 10.06
N ALA A 142 -1.79 -11.10 9.34
CA ALA A 142 -3.05 -10.65 9.92
C ALA A 142 -3.60 -11.59 10.99
N TRP A 143 -3.45 -12.90 10.81
CA TRP A 143 -3.95 -13.89 11.79
C TRP A 143 -2.95 -14.18 12.91
N SER A 144 -1.66 -13.94 12.69
CA SER A 144 -0.64 -14.02 13.74
C SER A 144 -0.48 -12.74 14.54
N GLY A 145 -1.01 -11.61 14.06
CA GLY A 145 -0.94 -10.31 14.74
C GLY A 145 0.49 -9.78 14.84
N ASN A 146 1.29 -10.00 13.79
CA ASN A 146 2.70 -9.62 13.76
C ASN A 146 3.14 -9.05 12.41
N VAL A 147 4.32 -8.46 12.39
CA VAL A 147 5.12 -8.21 11.19
C VAL A 147 6.43 -8.97 11.35
N VAL A 148 6.82 -9.72 10.34
CA VAL A 148 8.08 -10.47 10.29
C VAL A 148 8.99 -9.90 9.22
N ALA A 149 10.25 -9.63 9.55
CA ALA A 149 11.29 -9.26 8.59
C ALA A 149 12.15 -10.46 8.23
N TYR A 150 12.28 -10.72 6.94
CA TYR A 150 13.16 -11.77 6.39
C TYR A 150 14.39 -11.15 5.73
N GLN A 151 15.53 -11.82 5.89
CA GLN A 151 16.77 -11.57 5.16
C GLN A 151 17.29 -12.90 4.63
N ASP A 152 17.50 -13.00 3.33
CA ASP A 152 17.93 -14.26 2.68
C ASP A 152 17.06 -15.46 3.05
N GLY A 153 15.73 -15.25 3.09
CA GLY A 153 14.73 -16.27 3.43
C GLY A 153 14.67 -16.66 4.92
N ARG A 154 15.40 -15.97 5.82
CA ARG A 154 15.42 -16.26 7.26
C ARG A 154 14.84 -15.10 8.06
N VAL A 155 14.11 -15.40 9.12
CA VAL A 155 13.58 -14.39 10.04
C VAL A 155 14.73 -13.69 10.77
N VAL A 156 14.76 -12.35 10.71
CA VAL A 156 15.78 -11.51 11.38
C VAL A 156 15.18 -10.52 12.38
N ALA A 157 13.88 -10.21 12.28
CA ALA A 157 13.16 -9.39 13.24
C ALA A 157 11.67 -9.71 13.22
N GLU A 158 10.99 -9.39 14.33
CA GLU A 158 9.54 -9.56 14.47
C GLU A 158 8.98 -8.46 15.38
N LEU A 159 7.83 -7.89 14.99
CA LEU A 159 6.98 -7.03 15.81
C LEU A 159 5.67 -7.78 16.07
N THR A 160 5.29 -7.90 17.33
CA THR A 160 4.04 -8.57 17.75
C THR A 160 3.06 -7.61 18.44
N GLY A 161 1.86 -8.09 18.77
CA GLY A 161 0.86 -7.30 19.49
C GLY A 161 0.04 -6.38 18.59
N LEU A 162 0.01 -6.68 17.31
CA LEU A 162 -0.83 -6.00 16.32
C LEU A 162 -2.21 -6.68 16.23
N SER A 163 -3.16 -6.01 15.59
CA SER A 163 -4.49 -6.56 15.35
C SER A 163 -4.80 -6.52 13.85
N SER A 164 -4.79 -7.69 13.23
CA SER A 164 -5.04 -7.80 11.79
C SER A 164 -4.23 -6.77 10.97
N PRO A 165 -2.89 -6.75 11.10
CA PRO A 165 -2.07 -5.89 10.26
C PRO A 165 -2.24 -6.32 8.80
N HIS A 166 -2.32 -5.32 7.86
CA HIS A 166 -2.60 -5.58 6.48
C HIS A 166 -1.45 -5.19 5.58
N ASP A 167 -1.08 -3.95 5.51
CA ASP A 167 -0.17 -3.46 4.50
C ASP A 167 1.05 -2.76 5.08
N LEU A 168 2.12 -2.70 4.29
CA LEU A 168 3.42 -2.12 4.59
C LEU A 168 3.90 -1.32 3.39
N GLU A 169 4.26 -0.04 3.59
CA GLU A 169 4.80 0.81 2.51
C GLU A 169 6.06 1.55 2.95
N GLU A 170 7.11 1.55 2.12
CA GLU A 170 8.40 2.19 2.41
C GLU A 170 8.35 3.69 2.15
N THR A 171 8.80 4.50 3.12
CA THR A 171 8.98 5.93 2.94
C THR A 171 10.30 6.25 2.23
N ALA A 172 10.43 7.45 1.67
CA ALA A 172 11.67 7.91 1.05
C ALA A 172 12.91 7.87 1.99
N ASP A 173 12.69 7.95 3.31
CA ASP A 173 13.74 7.85 4.32
C ASP A 173 14.03 6.41 4.76
N GLY A 174 13.34 5.41 4.20
CA GLY A 174 13.47 4.00 4.50
C GLY A 174 12.76 3.57 5.80
N ASP A 175 11.87 4.38 6.35
CA ASP A 175 10.93 3.94 7.37
C ASP A 175 9.75 3.21 6.71
N ILE A 176 8.91 2.54 7.51
CA ILE A 176 7.84 1.70 7.00
C ILE A 176 6.51 2.15 7.61
N TRP A 177 5.56 2.57 6.79
CA TRP A 177 4.18 2.66 7.22
C TRP A 177 3.57 1.27 7.29
N LEU A 178 2.83 1.02 8.37
CA LEU A 178 2.10 -0.22 8.61
C LEU A 178 0.64 0.08 8.89
N SER A 179 -0.25 -0.61 8.22
CA SER A 179 -1.67 -0.62 8.51
C SER A 179 -1.98 -1.64 9.62
N ASP A 180 -2.18 -1.18 10.86
CA ASP A 180 -2.66 -1.98 11.99
C ASP A 180 -4.20 -1.91 12.03
N SER A 181 -4.82 -2.55 11.04
CA SER A 181 -6.19 -2.37 10.59
C SER A 181 -7.24 -2.65 11.67
N GLY A 182 -7.07 -3.73 12.43
CA GLY A 182 -7.99 -4.10 13.52
C GLY A 182 -7.95 -3.12 14.70
N ASN A 183 -6.83 -2.40 14.88
CA ASN A 183 -6.68 -1.30 15.83
C ASN A 183 -7.08 0.05 15.23
N HIS A 184 -7.46 0.10 13.95
CA HIS A 184 -7.87 1.31 13.24
C HIS A 184 -6.82 2.42 13.27
N ARG A 185 -5.56 2.08 13.01
CA ARG A 185 -4.43 3.00 13.05
C ARG A 185 -3.37 2.66 12.01
N LEU A 186 -2.54 3.64 11.69
CA LEU A 186 -1.31 3.48 10.96
C LEU A 186 -0.13 3.68 11.92
N LEU A 187 0.89 2.87 11.77
CA LEU A 187 2.12 2.96 12.54
C LEU A 187 3.30 3.27 11.60
N LEU A 188 4.13 4.24 11.96
CA LEU A 188 5.42 4.45 11.32
C LEU A 188 6.46 3.64 12.08
N LEU A 189 7.14 2.73 11.39
CA LEU A 189 8.15 1.84 11.94
C LEU A 189 9.54 2.19 11.38
N SER A 190 10.58 1.99 12.18
CA SER A 190 11.93 1.89 11.62
C SER A 190 12.12 0.53 10.91
N PRO A 191 13.18 0.37 10.05
CA PRO A 191 13.51 -0.92 9.44
C PRO A 191 13.85 -2.04 10.45
N GLN A 192 14.06 -1.70 11.72
CA GLN A 192 14.22 -2.66 12.82
C GLN A 192 12.90 -2.95 13.54
N LEU A 193 11.76 -2.58 12.94
CA LEU A 193 10.40 -2.76 13.45
C LEU A 193 10.13 -2.07 14.80
N ARG A 194 10.77 -0.90 15.04
CA ARG A 194 10.49 -0.06 16.21
C ARG A 194 9.47 1.00 15.84
N ILE A 195 8.40 1.13 16.62
CA ILE A 195 7.36 2.13 16.40
C ILE A 195 7.96 3.52 16.64
N LYS A 196 7.84 4.41 15.65
CA LYS A 196 8.29 5.81 15.67
C LYS A 196 7.12 6.79 15.84
N ALA A 197 5.97 6.50 15.21
CA ALA A 197 4.77 7.35 15.26
C ALA A 197 3.49 6.53 15.06
N GLU A 198 2.38 7.14 15.38
CA GLU A 198 1.04 6.58 15.20
C GLU A 198 0.09 7.65 14.66
N LEU A 199 -0.71 7.26 13.65
CA LEU A 199 -1.87 8.01 13.18
C LEU A 199 -3.12 7.23 13.59
N GLY A 200 -3.81 7.68 14.63
CA GLY A 200 -4.84 6.90 15.29
C GLY A 200 -6.28 7.25 14.90
N ARG A 201 -7.20 6.37 15.25
CA ARG A 201 -8.64 6.49 14.98
C ARG A 201 -9.26 7.83 15.42
N ARG A 202 -8.86 8.36 16.57
CA ARG A 202 -9.42 9.63 17.10
C ARG A 202 -9.21 10.80 16.17
N GLN A 203 -8.02 10.91 15.56
CA GLN A 203 -7.63 12.03 14.72
C GLN A 203 -8.15 11.89 13.30
N TYR A 204 -8.11 10.67 12.77
CA TYR A 204 -8.36 10.42 11.34
C TYR A 204 -9.69 9.70 11.09
N ASN A 205 -10.43 9.34 12.13
CA ASN A 205 -11.69 8.57 12.02
C ASN A 205 -11.51 7.30 11.18
N PHE A 206 -10.37 6.59 11.34
CA PHE A 206 -10.15 5.32 10.64
C PHE A 206 -11.12 4.24 11.12
N ASN A 207 -11.58 3.43 10.16
CA ASN A 207 -12.45 2.29 10.42
C ASN A 207 -12.06 1.11 9.51
N GLY A 208 -10.98 0.40 9.89
CA GLY A 208 -10.40 -0.67 9.08
C GLY A 208 -9.60 -0.11 7.92
N VAL A 209 -8.60 0.74 8.21
CA VAL A 209 -7.62 1.17 7.22
C VAL A 209 -6.84 -0.03 6.72
N ARG A 210 -6.74 -0.18 5.38
CA ARG A 210 -6.20 -1.37 4.73
C ARG A 210 -4.88 -1.07 4.04
N TYR A 211 -4.90 -0.98 2.73
CA TYR A 211 -3.71 -0.77 1.92
C TYR A 211 -3.40 0.70 1.77
N LEU A 212 -2.14 1.00 1.57
CA LEU A 212 -1.60 2.35 1.48
C LEU A 212 -0.55 2.45 0.38
N ASP A 213 -0.37 3.69 -0.08
CA ASP A 213 0.72 4.06 -0.96
C ASP A 213 1.14 5.51 -0.68
N LEU A 214 2.24 5.96 -1.24
CA LEU A 214 2.81 7.29 -1.03
C LEU A 214 2.92 8.06 -2.35
N LEU A 215 2.43 9.31 -2.36
CA LEU A 215 2.80 10.27 -3.40
C LEU A 215 4.29 10.64 -3.29
N ASP A 216 4.86 11.17 -4.38
CA ASP A 216 6.27 11.61 -4.44
C ASP A 216 6.66 12.62 -3.36
N ASP A 217 5.70 13.39 -2.83
CA ASP A 217 5.91 14.34 -1.75
C ASP A 217 5.77 13.73 -0.35
N GLY A 218 5.57 12.43 -0.25
CA GLY A 218 5.36 11.68 0.98
C GLY A 218 3.93 11.76 1.53
N THR A 219 2.97 12.32 0.77
CA THR A 219 1.55 12.25 1.13
C THR A 219 1.09 10.81 1.12
N LEU A 220 0.54 10.37 2.24
CA LEU A 220 0.02 9.02 2.43
C LEU A 220 -1.38 8.91 1.85
N VAL A 221 -1.60 7.89 1.01
CA VAL A 221 -2.89 7.53 0.43
C VAL A 221 -3.33 6.22 1.06
N ALA A 222 -4.52 6.16 1.65
CA ALA A 222 -4.94 4.99 2.42
C ALA A 222 -6.41 4.62 2.16
N GLY A 223 -6.66 3.35 1.89
CA GLY A 223 -8.01 2.78 1.81
C GLY A 223 -8.63 2.65 3.21
N ASP A 224 -9.70 3.39 3.50
CA ASP A 224 -10.44 3.28 4.76
C ASP A 224 -11.74 2.51 4.53
N LYS A 225 -11.60 1.20 4.51
CA LYS A 225 -12.54 0.18 4.03
C LYS A 225 -13.98 0.40 4.49
N ASN A 226 -14.20 0.44 5.82
CA ASN A 226 -15.54 0.48 6.38
C ASN A 226 -16.16 1.90 6.38
N ASN A 227 -15.36 2.91 6.06
CA ASN A 227 -15.83 4.27 5.81
C ASN A 227 -16.13 4.51 4.33
N HIS A 228 -15.83 3.57 3.44
CA HIS A 228 -16.06 3.64 1.99
C HIS A 228 -15.36 4.84 1.33
N VAL A 229 -14.12 5.16 1.77
CA VAL A 229 -13.35 6.31 1.29
C VAL A 229 -11.86 5.99 1.17
N ILE A 230 -11.15 6.82 0.40
CA ILE A 230 -9.69 6.91 0.36
C ILE A 230 -9.28 8.20 1.04
N LYS A 231 -8.28 8.15 1.92
CA LYS A 231 -7.78 9.30 2.67
C LYS A 231 -6.39 9.70 2.23
N PHE A 232 -6.18 11.02 2.07
CA PHE A 232 -4.87 11.60 1.73
C PHE A 232 -4.38 12.41 2.93
N ILE A 233 -3.22 12.04 3.46
CA ILE A 233 -2.65 12.62 4.68
C ILE A 233 -1.25 13.13 4.37
N ALA A 234 -1.01 14.43 4.58
CA ALA A 234 0.30 15.05 4.38
C ALA A 234 1.35 14.50 5.35
N PRO A 235 2.66 14.60 5.05
CA PRO A 235 3.74 14.17 5.95
C PRO A 235 3.70 14.82 7.33
N ASP A 236 3.15 16.03 7.45
CA ASP A 236 2.93 16.73 8.72
C ASP A 236 1.70 16.23 9.50
N GLY A 237 0.99 15.23 8.99
CA GLY A 237 -0.20 14.65 9.58
C GLY A 237 -1.50 15.40 9.28
N LYS A 238 -1.51 16.40 8.40
CA LYS A 238 -2.74 17.11 8.02
C LYS A 238 -3.56 16.26 7.05
N MET A 239 -4.87 16.12 7.30
CA MET A 239 -5.80 15.56 6.33
C MET A 239 -5.95 16.52 5.15
N LEU A 240 -5.52 16.10 3.95
CA LEU A 240 -5.60 16.89 2.72
C LEU A 240 -6.91 16.68 1.99
N LEU A 241 -7.33 15.40 1.87
CA LEU A 241 -8.48 15.01 1.07
C LEU A 241 -9.11 13.73 1.62
N VAL A 242 -10.43 13.62 1.48
CA VAL A 242 -11.18 12.37 1.59
C VAL A 242 -11.90 12.17 0.25
N LEU A 243 -11.47 11.18 -0.52
CA LEU A 243 -12.09 10.78 -1.78
C LEU A 243 -13.13 9.68 -1.50
N GLY A 244 -14.34 9.91 -1.92
CA GLY A 244 -15.49 9.05 -1.66
C GLY A 244 -16.56 9.78 -0.85
N SER A 245 -17.82 9.40 -1.05
CA SER A 245 -18.97 10.03 -0.37
C SER A 245 -19.18 9.51 1.07
N GLY A 246 -18.45 8.47 1.48
CA GLY A 246 -18.71 7.74 2.72
C GLY A 246 -19.99 6.88 2.70
N LYS A 247 -20.66 6.80 1.56
CA LYS A 247 -21.84 5.95 1.36
C LYS A 247 -21.54 4.90 0.29
N PRO A 248 -21.88 3.63 0.55
CA PRO A 248 -21.65 2.57 -0.43
C PRO A 248 -22.39 2.86 -1.75
N GLY A 249 -21.74 2.55 -2.88
CA GLY A 249 -22.32 2.75 -4.21
C GLY A 249 -21.32 2.50 -5.33
N LYS A 250 -21.77 2.67 -6.60
CA LYS A 250 -20.98 2.45 -7.83
C LYS A 250 -20.69 3.73 -8.63
N GLY A 251 -21.08 4.90 -8.13
CA GLY A 251 -20.81 6.17 -8.79
C GLY A 251 -19.33 6.54 -8.83
N ALA A 252 -18.99 7.60 -9.58
CA ALA A 252 -17.60 8.08 -9.70
C ALA A 252 -16.96 8.53 -8.38
N ASN A 253 -17.75 8.86 -7.37
CA ASN A 253 -17.30 9.22 -6.02
C ASN A 253 -18.00 8.34 -4.95
N GLN A 254 -18.19 7.07 -5.26
CA GLN A 254 -18.80 6.10 -4.36
C GLN A 254 -18.07 4.77 -4.51
N PHE A 255 -17.76 4.15 -3.38
CA PHE A 255 -17.09 2.86 -3.28
C PHE A 255 -17.84 1.94 -2.34
N VAL A 256 -17.60 0.64 -2.48
CA VAL A 256 -18.01 -0.35 -1.48
C VAL A 256 -16.76 -1.05 -0.97
N THR A 257 -16.46 -0.85 0.32
CA THR A 257 -15.27 -1.43 0.95
C THR A 257 -13.99 -1.30 0.10
N PRO A 258 -13.56 -0.06 -0.27
CA PRO A 258 -12.31 0.11 -1.03
C PRO A 258 -11.13 -0.35 -0.19
N GLU A 259 -10.19 -1.07 -0.79
CA GLU A 259 -9.03 -1.62 -0.09
C GLU A 259 -7.71 -1.13 -0.67
N GLY A 260 -7.25 -1.68 -1.80
CA GLY A 260 -5.97 -1.37 -2.41
C GLY A 260 -5.91 0.01 -3.06
N VAL A 261 -4.72 0.60 -2.99
CA VAL A 261 -4.38 1.85 -3.67
C VAL A 261 -2.97 1.75 -4.23
N GLU A 262 -2.77 2.21 -5.46
CA GLU A 262 -1.46 2.34 -6.11
C GLU A 262 -1.37 3.69 -6.78
N VAL A 263 -0.27 4.41 -6.57
CA VAL A 263 -0.05 5.73 -7.15
C VAL A 263 1.25 5.76 -7.94
N ARG A 264 1.19 6.30 -9.14
CA ARG A 264 2.38 6.58 -9.94
C ARG A 264 2.26 7.96 -10.60
N GLY A 265 3.13 8.88 -10.20
CA GLY A 265 3.04 10.28 -10.64
C GLY A 265 1.70 10.91 -10.22
N ASN A 266 0.86 11.27 -11.19
CA ASN A 266 -0.47 11.83 -10.91
C ASN A 266 -1.63 10.86 -11.21
N ILE A 267 -1.38 9.57 -11.31
CA ILE A 267 -2.41 8.56 -11.51
C ILE A 267 -2.59 7.75 -10.22
N LEU A 268 -3.83 7.54 -9.84
CA LEU A 268 -4.27 6.67 -8.76
C LEU A 268 -5.11 5.54 -9.36
N TRP A 269 -4.74 4.31 -9.04
CA TRP A 269 -5.60 3.14 -9.19
C TRP A 269 -6.05 2.73 -7.80
N LEU A 270 -7.29 2.29 -7.67
CA LEU A 270 -7.83 1.77 -6.41
C LEU A 270 -8.72 0.55 -6.65
N SER A 271 -8.69 -0.37 -5.71
CA SER A 271 -9.60 -1.51 -5.64
C SER A 271 -10.88 -1.10 -4.94
N ASP A 272 -11.97 -1.05 -5.67
CA ASP A 272 -13.33 -0.91 -5.15
C ASP A 272 -13.89 -2.34 -4.92
N SER A 273 -13.36 -2.99 -3.89
CA SER A 273 -13.40 -4.44 -3.66
C SER A 273 -14.80 -5.00 -3.61
N GLY A 274 -15.71 -4.36 -2.88
CA GLY A 274 -17.10 -4.79 -2.80
C GLY A 274 -17.94 -4.48 -4.04
N ASN A 275 -17.35 -3.84 -5.05
CA ASN A 275 -17.94 -3.63 -6.38
C ASN A 275 -17.23 -4.46 -7.46
N ASP A 276 -16.25 -5.30 -7.11
CA ASP A 276 -15.49 -6.19 -7.99
C ASP A 276 -14.80 -5.45 -9.14
N ARG A 277 -14.23 -4.27 -8.87
CA ARG A 277 -13.64 -3.43 -9.92
C ARG A 277 -12.40 -2.68 -9.44
N ILE A 278 -11.55 -2.32 -10.41
CA ILE A 278 -10.50 -1.30 -10.26
C ILE A 278 -11.03 0.02 -10.82
N VAL A 279 -10.73 1.12 -10.12
CA VAL A 279 -11.10 2.47 -10.55
C VAL A 279 -9.83 3.30 -10.71
N LYS A 280 -9.75 4.06 -11.80
CA LYS A 280 -8.61 4.93 -12.15
C LYS A 280 -9.00 6.39 -12.05
N TYR A 281 -8.14 7.17 -11.37
CA TYR A 281 -8.25 8.63 -11.25
C TYR A 281 -6.98 9.30 -11.74
N ARG A 282 -7.11 10.55 -12.18
CA ARG A 282 -6.00 11.48 -12.29
C ARG A 282 -6.07 12.45 -11.11
N LEU A 283 -4.92 12.73 -10.50
CA LEU A 283 -4.75 13.68 -9.40
C LEU A 283 -4.18 15.00 -9.98
N ASP A 284 -5.04 16.03 -10.11
CA ASP A 284 -4.67 17.35 -10.64
C ASP A 284 -4.21 18.32 -9.55
#